data_f37d8d712081a7d817b7aff4bbb8467d
#
_entry.id   f37d8d712081a7d817b7aff4bbb8467d
#
_cell.length_a   1.000
_cell.length_b   1.000
_cell.length_c   1.000
_cell.angle_alpha   90.00
_cell.angle_beta   90.00
_cell.angle_gamma   90.00
#
_symmetry.space_group_name_H-M   'P 1'
#
loop_
_entity.id
_entity.type
_entity.pdbx_description
1 polymer ?
#
loop_
_entity_poly.entity_id
_entity_poly.type
_entity_poly.pdbx_seq_one_letter_code
_entity_poly.pdbx_strand_id
1 'polypeptide(L)'
;TTRKVELTDAGRAVIADFSAMQAHYTHVLDELGRLAGDASVIRLSCPDFWIPCYLEPLLAFLSLEQPALRVKLESNPPVVGLSAVEEGRCDLAFGIGLPTELKPPMNMRLFLRERIVATIHEDNALAGCETLTLGQLAGEPLVVLDDRAEGFSRMNEEVLRFFTQRGCAPCDIRRTEQIETLGLKLSECKGYALTPASLQFPHRDYLRAIPLEEEDISFPLCFFFRTDRLSPALTRFFEYAEQFVLLSGERAGDLATAPSSANRA
;
A
#
# COMPACT_ATOMS: atom_id res chain seq x y z
N THR A 1 10.57 -19.66 -33.08
CA THR A 1 11.73 -19.05 -32.38
C THR A 1 11.33 -17.64 -31.98
N THR A 2 11.00 -17.47 -30.70
CA THR A 2 10.71 -16.15 -30.11
C THR A 2 12.03 -15.39 -30.01
N ARG A 3 12.23 -14.37 -30.84
CA ARG A 3 13.40 -13.49 -30.73
C ARG A 3 13.23 -12.64 -29.45
N LYS A 4 14.08 -12.87 -28.46
CA LYS A 4 14.20 -12.01 -27.30
C LYS A 4 14.83 -10.69 -27.73
N VAL A 5 14.14 -9.59 -27.59
CA VAL A 5 14.68 -8.25 -27.84
C VAL A 5 15.20 -7.69 -26.51
N GLU A 6 16.49 -7.38 -26.47
CA GLU A 6 17.13 -6.78 -25.29
C GLU A 6 17.73 -5.44 -25.66
N LEU A 7 17.71 -4.50 -24.72
CA LEU A 7 18.36 -3.22 -24.88
C LEU A 7 19.89 -3.39 -24.86
N THR A 8 20.59 -2.70 -25.76
CA THR A 8 22.04 -2.54 -25.68
C THR A 8 22.42 -1.64 -24.49
N ASP A 9 23.70 -1.66 -24.10
CA ASP A 9 24.19 -0.76 -23.04
C ASP A 9 23.99 0.71 -23.38
N ALA A 10 24.21 1.08 -24.63
CA ALA A 10 23.89 2.42 -25.16
C ALA A 10 22.37 2.69 -25.08
N GLY A 11 21.53 1.71 -25.40
CA GLY A 11 20.08 1.84 -25.30
C GLY A 11 19.62 2.05 -23.85
N ARG A 12 20.21 1.34 -22.88
CA ARG A 12 19.93 1.53 -21.46
C ARG A 12 20.34 2.93 -20.97
N ALA A 13 21.52 3.40 -21.35
CA ALA A 13 21.99 4.73 -21.00
C ALA A 13 21.09 5.82 -21.59
N VAL A 14 20.74 5.70 -22.88
CA VAL A 14 19.86 6.67 -23.56
C VAL A 14 18.47 6.71 -22.93
N ILE A 15 17.88 5.56 -22.56
CA ILE A 15 16.57 5.54 -21.92
C ILE A 15 16.62 6.20 -20.54
N ALA A 16 17.67 5.95 -19.75
CA ALA A 16 17.84 6.59 -18.44
C ALA A 16 17.91 8.13 -18.57
N ASP A 17 18.72 8.63 -19.52
CA ASP A 17 18.87 10.07 -19.77
C ASP A 17 17.56 10.69 -20.31
N PHE A 18 16.88 10.02 -21.24
CA PHE A 18 15.58 10.49 -21.74
C PHE A 18 14.51 10.51 -20.66
N SER A 19 14.47 9.51 -19.79
CA SER A 19 13.54 9.48 -18.67
C SER A 19 13.79 10.64 -17.70
N ALA A 20 15.05 10.94 -17.41
CA ALA A 20 15.43 12.09 -16.58
C ALA A 20 15.05 13.43 -17.24
N MET A 21 15.30 13.57 -18.55
CA MET A 21 14.88 14.76 -19.31
C MET A 21 13.36 14.92 -19.34
N GLN A 22 12.61 13.85 -19.56
CA GLN A 22 11.16 13.86 -19.58
C GLN A 22 10.61 14.24 -18.20
N ALA A 23 11.18 13.68 -17.12
CA ALA A 23 10.81 14.03 -15.75
C ALA A 23 11.07 15.52 -15.46
N HIS A 24 12.23 16.03 -15.88
CA HIS A 24 12.58 17.44 -15.72
C HIS A 24 11.65 18.35 -16.54
N TYR A 25 11.36 18.03 -17.79
CA TYR A 25 10.44 18.77 -18.64
C TYR A 25 9.03 18.83 -18.05
N THR A 26 8.51 17.68 -17.60
CA THR A 26 7.21 17.61 -16.92
C THR A 26 7.21 18.47 -15.66
N HIS A 27 8.28 18.43 -14.87
CA HIS A 27 8.43 19.26 -13.68
C HIS A 27 8.39 20.77 -14.01
N VAL A 28 9.08 21.22 -15.06
CA VAL A 28 9.04 22.62 -15.48
C VAL A 28 7.63 23.04 -15.93
N LEU A 29 6.93 22.20 -16.68
CA LEU A 29 5.54 22.49 -17.09
C LEU A 29 4.61 22.58 -15.88
N ASP A 30 4.78 21.71 -14.90
CA ASP A 30 4.00 21.69 -13.66
C ASP A 30 4.31 22.92 -12.77
N GLU A 31 5.56 23.40 -12.76
CA GLU A 31 5.93 24.64 -12.09
C GLU A 31 5.27 25.86 -12.76
N LEU A 32 5.29 25.89 -14.09
CA LEU A 32 4.62 26.93 -14.85
C LEU A 32 3.11 26.90 -14.64
N GLY A 33 2.48 25.72 -14.57
CA GLY A 33 1.05 25.55 -14.22
C GLY A 33 0.74 26.10 -12.83
N ARG A 34 1.61 25.83 -11.83
CA ARG A 34 1.47 26.40 -10.47
C ARG A 34 1.57 27.92 -10.44
N LEU A 35 2.50 28.48 -11.21
CA LEU A 35 2.65 29.94 -11.36
C LEU A 35 1.47 30.58 -12.10
N ALA A 36 0.84 29.84 -13.02
CA ALA A 36 -0.34 30.26 -13.75
C ALA A 36 -1.67 30.15 -12.98
N GLY A 37 -1.63 29.68 -11.70
CA GLY A 37 -2.82 29.60 -10.84
C GLY A 37 -3.46 28.21 -10.72
N ASP A 38 -2.86 27.17 -11.25
CA ASP A 38 -3.32 25.77 -11.08
C ASP A 38 -2.79 25.15 -9.75
N ALA A 39 -2.64 26.01 -8.73
CA ALA A 39 -2.13 25.67 -7.40
C ALA A 39 -3.06 24.72 -6.59
N SER A 40 -4.13 24.22 -7.20
CA SER A 40 -5.14 23.38 -6.57
C SER A 40 -5.08 21.90 -6.98
N VAL A 41 -4.12 21.50 -7.84
CA VAL A 41 -3.97 20.11 -8.26
C VAL A 41 -2.87 19.44 -7.45
N ILE A 42 -3.23 18.36 -6.71
CA ILE A 42 -2.30 17.51 -5.96
C ILE A 42 -2.06 16.24 -6.79
N ARG A 43 -0.81 15.91 -7.06
CA ARG A 43 -0.41 14.65 -7.69
C ARG A 43 -0.11 13.64 -6.61
N LEU A 44 -0.91 12.58 -6.56
CA LEU A 44 -0.84 11.53 -5.55
C LEU A 44 -0.48 10.21 -6.23
N SER A 45 0.63 9.62 -5.82
CA SER A 45 1.04 8.28 -6.23
C SER A 45 0.60 7.23 -5.21
N CYS A 46 0.01 6.13 -5.68
CA CYS A 46 -0.48 5.05 -4.81
C CYS A 46 -0.42 3.70 -5.53
N PRO A 47 -0.08 2.59 -4.84
CA PRO A 47 -0.28 1.24 -5.36
C PRO A 47 -1.75 0.93 -5.64
N ASP A 48 -2.03 0.24 -6.76
CA ASP A 48 -3.38 -0.06 -7.26
C ASP A 48 -4.29 -0.69 -6.21
N PHE A 49 -3.77 -1.65 -5.45
CA PHE A 49 -4.57 -2.42 -4.48
C PHE A 49 -5.10 -1.58 -3.29
N TRP A 50 -4.56 -0.39 -3.03
CA TRP A 50 -5.07 0.50 -2.00
C TRP A 50 -6.03 1.58 -2.52
N ILE A 51 -6.08 1.78 -3.83
CA ILE A 51 -6.95 2.79 -4.44
C ILE A 51 -8.41 2.56 -4.04
N PRO A 52 -9.01 1.37 -4.29
CA PRO A 52 -10.44 1.16 -3.99
C PRO A 52 -10.76 1.17 -2.50
N CYS A 53 -9.80 0.76 -1.65
CA CYS A 53 -10.05 0.62 -0.22
C CYS A 53 -9.96 1.95 0.55
N TYR A 54 -9.04 2.83 0.15
CA TYR A 54 -8.73 4.04 0.91
C TYR A 54 -8.85 5.33 0.11
N LEU A 55 -8.27 5.35 -1.10
CA LEU A 55 -8.20 6.61 -1.84
C LEU A 55 -9.50 6.96 -2.54
N GLU A 56 -10.19 6.00 -3.12
CA GLU A 56 -11.47 6.26 -3.77
C GLU A 56 -12.52 6.83 -2.80
N PRO A 57 -12.74 6.24 -1.58
CA PRO A 57 -13.62 6.85 -0.60
C PRO A 57 -13.16 8.23 -0.10
N LEU A 58 -11.84 8.41 0.13
CA LEU A 58 -11.28 9.69 0.54
C LEU A 58 -11.46 10.75 -0.54
N LEU A 59 -11.18 10.43 -1.80
CA LEU A 59 -11.33 11.37 -2.92
C LEU A 59 -12.80 11.70 -3.20
N ALA A 60 -13.71 10.73 -3.02
CA ALA A 60 -15.14 11.00 -3.08
C ALA A 60 -15.56 11.98 -1.99
N PHE A 61 -15.11 11.80 -0.74
CA PHE A 61 -15.34 12.74 0.35
C PHE A 61 -14.77 14.13 0.03
N LEU A 62 -13.51 14.21 -0.40
CA LEU A 62 -12.86 15.47 -0.78
C LEU A 62 -13.59 16.20 -1.90
N SER A 63 -14.13 15.50 -2.88
CA SER A 63 -14.85 16.10 -3.99
C SER A 63 -16.16 16.79 -3.56
N LEU A 64 -16.78 16.33 -2.48
CA LEU A 64 -17.98 16.92 -1.90
C LEU A 64 -17.63 18.11 -1.00
N GLU A 65 -16.64 17.96 -0.13
CA GLU A 65 -16.30 18.98 0.87
C GLU A 65 -15.43 20.12 0.31
N GLN A 66 -14.58 19.82 -0.67
CA GLN A 66 -13.63 20.76 -1.27
C GLN A 66 -13.54 20.60 -2.81
N PRO A 67 -14.58 20.98 -3.56
CA PRO A 67 -14.61 20.83 -5.02
C PRO A 67 -13.48 21.57 -5.77
N ALA A 68 -12.89 22.58 -5.12
CA ALA A 68 -11.76 23.33 -5.69
C ALA A 68 -10.43 22.56 -5.56
N LEU A 69 -10.35 21.55 -4.68
CA LEU A 69 -9.15 20.74 -4.47
C LEU A 69 -9.18 19.55 -5.42
N ARG A 70 -8.35 19.57 -6.45
CA ARG A 70 -8.26 18.48 -7.42
C ARG A 70 -7.10 17.56 -7.09
N VAL A 71 -7.32 16.25 -7.12
CA VAL A 71 -6.28 15.24 -6.95
C VAL A 71 -6.14 14.46 -8.24
N LYS A 72 -4.92 14.44 -8.78
CA LYS A 72 -4.53 13.59 -9.90
C LYS A 72 -3.86 12.35 -9.31
N LEU A 73 -4.54 11.21 -9.45
CA LEU A 73 -4.03 9.92 -8.96
C LEU A 73 -3.15 9.28 -10.03
N GLU A 74 -2.00 8.76 -9.61
CA GLU A 74 -1.07 7.98 -10.43
C GLU A 74 -0.85 6.62 -9.74
N SER A 75 -1.08 5.54 -10.50
CA SER A 75 -0.82 4.19 -10.01
C SER A 75 0.66 3.85 -10.20
N ASN A 76 1.34 3.58 -9.11
CA ASN A 76 2.75 3.20 -9.13
C ASN A 76 3.08 2.27 -7.96
N PRO A 77 4.07 1.37 -8.12
CA PRO A 77 4.66 0.63 -7.01
C PRO A 77 5.20 1.55 -5.91
N PRO A 78 5.25 1.08 -4.64
CA PRO A 78 5.63 1.93 -3.50
C PRO A 78 6.96 2.67 -3.66
N VAL A 79 8.00 1.99 -4.17
CA VAL A 79 9.33 2.59 -4.37
C VAL A 79 9.30 3.68 -5.45
N VAL A 80 8.57 3.43 -6.54
CA VAL A 80 8.43 4.38 -7.64
C VAL A 80 7.68 5.63 -7.17
N GLY A 81 6.60 5.45 -6.39
CA GLY A 81 5.86 6.55 -5.80
C GLY A 81 6.70 7.40 -4.87
N LEU A 82 7.50 6.76 -3.99
CA LEU A 82 8.37 7.47 -3.07
C LEU A 82 9.45 8.27 -3.81
N SER A 83 10.12 7.65 -4.79
CA SER A 83 11.09 8.34 -5.65
C SER A 83 10.46 9.50 -6.43
N ALA A 84 9.21 9.35 -6.89
CA ALA A 84 8.50 10.43 -7.57
C ALA A 84 8.26 11.65 -6.67
N VAL A 85 8.04 11.44 -5.37
CA VAL A 85 7.95 12.55 -4.39
C VAL A 85 9.32 13.15 -4.12
N GLU A 86 10.35 12.34 -3.93
CA GLU A 86 11.73 12.82 -3.73
C GLU A 86 12.18 13.71 -4.89
N GLU A 87 11.93 13.31 -6.12
CA GLU A 87 12.25 14.06 -7.34
C GLU A 87 11.27 15.23 -7.61
N GLY A 88 10.16 15.31 -6.88
CA GLY A 88 9.12 16.34 -7.04
C GLY A 88 8.21 16.14 -8.25
N ARG A 89 8.17 14.96 -8.81
CA ARG A 89 7.20 14.56 -9.86
C ARG A 89 5.79 14.36 -9.30
N CYS A 90 5.70 13.87 -8.05
CA CYS A 90 4.46 13.81 -7.27
C CYS A 90 4.56 14.72 -6.03
N ASP A 91 3.41 15.14 -5.53
CA ASP A 91 3.30 15.93 -4.30
C ASP A 91 3.14 15.02 -3.08
N LEU A 92 2.49 13.86 -3.29
CA LEU A 92 2.25 12.83 -2.29
C LEU A 92 2.54 11.44 -2.85
N ALA A 93 3.01 10.54 -1.98
CA ALA A 93 2.91 9.10 -2.18
C ALA A 93 2.18 8.46 -1.00
N PHE A 94 1.32 7.47 -1.26
CA PHE A 94 0.61 6.71 -0.25
C PHE A 94 1.23 5.32 -0.08
N GLY A 95 1.49 4.91 1.16
CA GLY A 95 2.11 3.64 1.43
C GLY A 95 2.27 3.31 2.91
N ILE A 96 2.94 2.20 3.22
CA ILE A 96 3.23 1.78 4.58
C ILE A 96 4.37 2.63 5.14
N GLY A 97 4.10 3.33 6.25
CA GLY A 97 5.05 4.17 6.98
C GLY A 97 5.85 3.36 7.99
N LEU A 98 6.72 2.48 7.53
CA LEU A 98 7.60 1.76 8.43
C LEU A 98 8.65 2.69 9.04
N PRO A 99 9.16 2.38 10.27
CA PRO A 99 10.25 3.14 10.88
C PRO A 99 11.45 3.21 9.94
N THR A 100 11.66 4.36 9.38
CA THR A 100 12.72 4.67 8.42
C THR A 100 13.21 6.06 8.72
N GLU A 101 14.50 6.25 8.69
CA GLU A 101 15.07 7.59 8.65
C GLU A 101 14.80 8.20 7.27
N LEU A 102 13.68 8.91 7.17
CA LEU A 102 13.42 9.75 6.01
C LEU A 102 14.43 10.91 6.07
N LYS A 103 15.19 11.07 4.99
CA LYS A 103 16.12 12.19 4.91
C LYS A 103 15.37 13.48 4.56
N PRO A 104 15.65 14.58 5.25
CA PRO A 104 15.11 15.87 4.85
C PRO A 104 15.37 16.17 3.36
N PRO A 105 14.44 16.75 2.63
CA PRO A 105 13.16 17.32 3.09
C PRO A 105 11.96 16.33 3.12
N MET A 106 12.19 15.02 2.97
CA MET A 106 11.13 14.03 3.03
C MET A 106 10.54 13.90 4.43
N ASN A 107 9.23 13.76 4.51
CA ASN A 107 8.48 13.51 5.73
C ASN A 107 7.29 12.60 5.43
N MET A 108 6.67 12.07 6.49
CA MET A 108 5.44 11.29 6.37
C MET A 108 4.41 11.74 7.39
N ARG A 109 3.14 11.60 7.04
CA ARG A 109 1.99 11.85 7.91
C ARG A 109 1.13 10.61 7.99
N LEU A 110 0.87 10.14 9.20
CA LEU A 110 0.00 8.99 9.43
C LEU A 110 -1.41 9.31 8.91
N PHE A 111 -1.96 8.40 8.14
CA PHE A 111 -3.35 8.40 7.71
C PHE A 111 -4.19 7.55 8.67
N LEU A 112 -3.88 6.25 8.75
CA LEU A 112 -4.52 5.33 9.70
C LEU A 112 -3.60 4.14 10.00
N ARG A 113 -3.98 3.33 10.99
CA ARG A 113 -3.35 2.04 11.25
C ARG A 113 -4.20 0.93 10.66
N GLU A 114 -3.62 0.21 9.72
CA GLU A 114 -4.26 -0.91 9.04
C GLU A 114 -4.07 -2.19 9.83
N ARG A 115 -5.16 -2.86 10.15
CA ARG A 115 -5.13 -4.17 10.81
C ARG A 115 -4.56 -5.23 9.86
N ILE A 116 -3.83 -6.18 10.42
CA ILE A 116 -3.28 -7.30 9.69
C ILE A 116 -4.11 -8.54 9.98
N VAL A 117 -4.33 -9.33 8.95
CA VAL A 117 -5.02 -10.63 9.01
C VAL A 117 -4.14 -11.73 8.44
N ALA A 118 -4.41 -12.96 8.83
CA ALA A 118 -3.86 -14.13 8.17
C ALA A 118 -4.71 -14.47 6.94
N THR A 119 -4.15 -14.25 5.74
CA THR A 119 -4.76 -14.75 4.50
C THR A 119 -4.26 -16.16 4.26
N ILE A 120 -5.16 -17.12 4.25
CA ILE A 120 -4.86 -18.56 4.26
C ILE A 120 -5.69 -19.29 3.20
N HIS A 121 -5.15 -20.39 2.65
CA HIS A 121 -5.90 -21.23 1.72
C HIS A 121 -6.96 -22.05 2.47
N GLU A 122 -8.14 -22.25 1.89
CA GLU A 122 -9.25 -22.97 2.55
C GLU A 122 -8.94 -24.43 2.93
N ASP A 123 -8.01 -25.08 2.22
CA ASP A 123 -7.53 -26.44 2.55
C ASP A 123 -6.50 -26.47 3.68
N ASN A 124 -6.06 -25.34 4.20
CA ASN A 124 -5.18 -25.33 5.37
C ASN A 124 -5.95 -25.72 6.62
N ALA A 125 -5.32 -26.46 7.53
CA ALA A 125 -5.96 -26.95 8.77
C ALA A 125 -6.50 -25.83 9.67
N LEU A 126 -5.90 -24.64 9.59
CA LEU A 126 -6.30 -23.45 10.37
C LEU A 126 -7.41 -22.63 9.70
N ALA A 127 -7.83 -22.96 8.47
CA ALA A 127 -8.80 -22.17 7.71
C ALA A 127 -10.22 -22.14 8.35
N GLY A 128 -10.50 -23.06 9.25
CA GLY A 128 -11.76 -23.12 10.01
C GLY A 128 -11.78 -22.33 11.32
N CYS A 129 -10.66 -21.69 11.70
CA CYS A 129 -10.58 -20.90 12.92
C CYS A 129 -11.30 -19.55 12.75
N GLU A 130 -11.90 -19.02 13.82
CA GLU A 130 -12.48 -17.68 13.84
C GLU A 130 -11.41 -16.60 14.03
N THR A 131 -10.39 -16.91 14.82
CA THR A 131 -9.20 -16.08 15.08
C THR A 131 -7.95 -16.94 15.09
N LEU A 132 -6.79 -16.36 14.90
CA LEU A 132 -5.50 -17.05 14.92
C LEU A 132 -4.48 -16.24 15.71
N THR A 133 -3.57 -16.95 16.39
CA THR A 133 -2.36 -16.33 16.98
C THR A 133 -1.15 -16.54 16.07
N LEU A 134 -0.14 -15.66 16.19
CA LEU A 134 1.14 -15.87 15.50
C LEU A 134 1.82 -17.19 15.92
N GLY A 135 1.58 -17.63 17.16
CA GLY A 135 2.09 -18.93 17.67
C GLY A 135 1.52 -20.12 16.89
N GLN A 136 0.22 -20.09 16.57
CA GLN A 136 -0.42 -21.13 15.75
C GLN A 136 0.12 -21.08 14.31
N LEU A 137 0.24 -19.87 13.75
CA LEU A 137 0.77 -19.66 12.40
C LEU A 137 2.24 -20.04 12.23
N ALA A 138 3.02 -20.03 13.30
CA ALA A 138 4.44 -20.41 13.27
C ALA A 138 4.67 -21.84 12.78
N GLY A 139 3.69 -22.75 12.93
CA GLY A 139 3.73 -24.12 12.43
C GLY A 139 3.49 -24.28 10.93
N GLU A 140 3.06 -23.23 10.26
CA GLU A 140 2.67 -23.23 8.85
C GLU A 140 3.64 -22.41 7.98
N PRO A 141 3.75 -22.70 6.65
CA PRO A 141 4.59 -21.91 5.75
C PRO A 141 4.09 -20.49 5.60
N LEU A 142 4.94 -19.49 5.88
CA LEU A 142 4.68 -18.08 5.62
C LEU A 142 5.04 -17.73 4.18
N VAL A 143 4.12 -17.14 3.45
CA VAL A 143 4.39 -16.57 2.12
C VAL A 143 4.59 -15.07 2.26
N VAL A 144 5.70 -14.56 1.74
CA VAL A 144 6.05 -13.14 1.69
C VAL A 144 6.32 -12.71 0.25
N LEU A 145 6.27 -11.41 -0.01
CA LEU A 145 6.68 -10.85 -1.29
C LEU A 145 8.21 -10.89 -1.40
N ASP A 146 8.75 -11.11 -2.61
CA ASP A 146 10.20 -11.16 -2.84
C ASP A 146 10.83 -9.79 -2.51
N ASP A 147 11.98 -9.81 -1.84
CA ASP A 147 12.70 -8.60 -1.45
C ASP A 147 13.16 -7.78 -2.67
N ARG A 148 13.30 -8.43 -3.83
CA ARG A 148 13.58 -7.78 -5.12
C ARG A 148 12.36 -7.10 -5.74
N ALA A 149 11.17 -7.43 -5.25
CA ALA A 149 9.94 -6.78 -5.66
C ALA A 149 9.78 -5.46 -4.91
N GLU A 150 10.26 -4.38 -5.53
CA GLU A 150 9.77 -3.00 -5.39
C GLU A 150 9.50 -2.46 -3.97
N GLY A 151 10.41 -2.76 -3.01
CA GLY A 151 10.39 -2.12 -1.69
C GLY A 151 9.66 -2.90 -0.59
N PHE A 152 9.34 -4.18 -0.79
CA PHE A 152 8.70 -5.02 0.23
C PHE A 152 9.67 -5.61 1.27
N SER A 153 10.98 -5.48 1.11
CA SER A 153 11.97 -6.01 2.08
C SER A 153 11.71 -5.56 3.51
N ARG A 154 11.42 -4.28 3.70
CA ARG A 154 11.13 -3.72 5.05
C ARG A 154 9.81 -4.23 5.62
N MET A 155 8.79 -4.45 4.78
CA MET A 155 7.54 -5.05 5.20
C MET A 155 7.76 -6.47 5.68
N ASN A 156 8.58 -7.24 4.95
CA ASN A 156 8.94 -8.60 5.33
C ASN A 156 9.71 -8.63 6.65
N GLU A 157 10.67 -7.72 6.85
CA GLU A 157 11.40 -7.56 8.12
C GLU A 157 10.43 -7.26 9.28
N GLU A 158 9.46 -6.38 9.08
CA GLU A 158 8.46 -6.05 10.07
C GLU A 158 7.55 -7.23 10.39
N VAL A 159 7.11 -7.98 9.38
CA VAL A 159 6.35 -9.22 9.55
C VAL A 159 7.14 -10.22 10.40
N LEU A 160 8.41 -10.45 10.09
CA LEU A 160 9.26 -11.36 10.87
C LEU A 160 9.52 -10.85 12.28
N ARG A 161 9.57 -9.53 12.48
CA ARG A 161 9.70 -8.91 13.80
C ARG A 161 8.49 -9.20 14.68
N PHE A 162 7.27 -9.22 14.14
CA PHE A 162 6.08 -9.60 14.92
C PHE A 162 6.21 -10.99 15.54
N PHE A 163 6.74 -11.97 14.78
CA PHE A 163 7.00 -13.30 15.30
C PHE A 163 8.12 -13.31 16.35
N THR A 164 9.23 -12.64 16.06
CA THR A 164 10.39 -12.62 16.96
C THR A 164 10.06 -11.99 18.31
N GLN A 165 9.26 -10.91 18.32
CA GLN A 165 8.81 -10.25 19.56
C GLN A 165 7.96 -11.16 20.44
N ARG A 166 7.36 -12.22 19.87
CA ARG A 166 6.54 -13.21 20.58
C ARG A 166 7.27 -14.52 20.84
N GLY A 167 8.58 -14.54 20.59
CA GLY A 167 9.42 -15.73 20.84
C GLY A 167 9.14 -16.90 19.90
N CYS A 168 8.54 -16.64 18.73
CA CYS A 168 8.29 -17.65 17.71
C CYS A 168 8.90 -17.24 16.36
N ALA A 169 8.89 -18.17 15.41
CA ALA A 169 9.34 -17.93 14.04
C ALA A 169 8.56 -18.85 13.09
N PRO A 170 8.26 -18.39 11.86
CA PRO A 170 7.65 -19.26 10.85
C PRO A 170 8.52 -20.49 10.58
N CYS A 171 7.89 -21.67 10.42
CA CYS A 171 8.61 -22.92 10.16
C CYS A 171 9.29 -22.95 8.79
N ASP A 172 8.74 -22.22 7.82
CA ASP A 172 9.26 -22.09 6.46
C ASP A 172 8.83 -20.74 5.88
N ILE A 173 9.65 -20.15 5.01
CA ILE A 173 9.37 -18.87 4.34
C ILE A 173 9.41 -19.09 2.84
N ARG A 174 8.28 -18.91 2.19
CA ARG A 174 8.11 -18.94 0.73
C ARG A 174 8.01 -17.53 0.17
N ARG A 175 8.48 -17.34 -1.06
CA ARG A 175 8.48 -16.03 -1.71
C ARG A 175 7.65 -16.05 -2.98
N THR A 176 6.99 -14.94 -3.25
CA THR A 176 6.28 -14.68 -4.51
C THR A 176 6.66 -13.28 -5.03
N GLU A 177 6.71 -13.11 -6.34
CA GLU A 177 7.21 -11.87 -6.93
C GLU A 177 6.18 -10.73 -6.87
N GLN A 178 4.89 -11.05 -6.92
CA GLN A 178 3.81 -10.07 -7.05
C GLN A 178 2.65 -10.43 -6.13
N ILE A 179 1.92 -9.41 -5.68
CA ILE A 179 0.74 -9.58 -4.83
C ILE A 179 -0.37 -10.34 -5.57
N GLU A 180 -0.46 -10.18 -6.88
CA GLU A 180 -1.40 -10.89 -7.74
C GLU A 180 -1.16 -12.40 -7.77
N THR A 181 0.09 -12.82 -7.59
CA THR A 181 0.47 -14.24 -7.56
C THR A 181 0.45 -14.84 -6.16
N LEU A 182 0.23 -14.04 -5.13
CA LEU A 182 0.20 -14.49 -3.73
C LEU A 182 -0.81 -15.62 -3.52
N GLY A 183 -2.03 -15.50 -4.05
CA GLY A 183 -3.04 -16.54 -3.92
C GLY A 183 -2.66 -17.88 -4.57
N LEU A 184 -1.95 -17.85 -5.70
CA LEU A 184 -1.43 -19.06 -6.34
C LEU A 184 -0.37 -19.72 -5.47
N LYS A 185 0.50 -18.90 -4.86
CA LYS A 185 1.55 -19.43 -3.97
C LYS A 185 0.98 -20.02 -2.69
N LEU A 186 -0.06 -19.40 -2.13
CA LEU A 186 -0.80 -19.96 -0.99
C LEU A 186 -1.46 -21.29 -1.34
N SER A 187 -2.04 -21.42 -2.54
CA SER A 187 -2.60 -22.69 -3.03
C SER A 187 -1.54 -23.79 -3.18
N GLU A 188 -0.35 -23.43 -3.65
CA GLU A 188 0.75 -24.38 -3.85
C GLU A 188 1.28 -24.95 -2.52
N CYS A 189 1.53 -24.09 -1.52
CA CYS A 189 2.16 -24.50 -0.28
C CYS A 189 1.18 -24.75 0.88
N LYS A 190 -0.12 -24.47 0.68
CA LYS A 190 -1.15 -24.50 1.72
C LYS A 190 -0.80 -23.68 2.96
N GLY A 191 0.02 -22.65 2.77
CA GLY A 191 0.48 -21.75 3.82
C GLY A 191 -0.43 -20.55 4.05
N TYR A 192 0.14 -19.53 4.64
CA TYR A 192 -0.53 -18.25 4.92
C TYR A 192 0.35 -17.07 4.53
N ALA A 193 -0.27 -15.90 4.41
CA ALA A 193 0.41 -14.61 4.34
C ALA A 193 -0.20 -13.66 5.38
N LEU A 194 0.60 -12.77 5.95
CA LEU A 194 0.09 -11.65 6.73
C LEU A 194 -0.19 -10.48 5.79
N THR A 195 -1.45 -10.12 5.64
CA THR A 195 -1.89 -9.10 4.69
C THR A 195 -2.73 -8.03 5.38
N PRO A 196 -2.79 -6.81 4.82
CA PRO A 196 -3.78 -5.82 5.23
C PRO A 196 -5.20 -6.39 5.20
N ALA A 197 -6.02 -6.11 6.22
CA ALA A 197 -7.40 -6.59 6.30
C ALA A 197 -8.27 -6.05 5.16
N SER A 198 -7.93 -4.86 4.64
CA SER A 198 -8.59 -4.26 3.48
C SER A 198 -8.22 -4.89 2.14
N LEU A 199 -7.13 -5.69 2.08
CA LEU A 199 -6.68 -6.29 0.84
C LEU A 199 -7.68 -7.36 0.39
N GLN A 200 -8.32 -7.11 -0.73
CA GLN A 200 -9.26 -8.05 -1.33
C GLN A 200 -8.59 -8.82 -2.46
N PHE A 201 -8.90 -10.10 -2.55
CA PHE A 201 -8.49 -10.98 -3.63
C PHE A 201 -9.72 -11.33 -4.48
N PRO A 202 -10.09 -10.51 -5.49
CA PRO A 202 -11.26 -10.78 -6.31
C PRO A 202 -11.18 -12.17 -6.97
N HIS A 203 -12.31 -12.87 -7.02
CA HIS A 203 -12.42 -14.19 -7.65
C HIS A 203 -11.53 -15.29 -7.04
N ARG A 204 -11.20 -15.17 -5.75
CA ARG A 204 -10.37 -16.15 -5.03
C ARG A 204 -11.09 -16.61 -3.76
N ASP A 205 -12.27 -17.19 -3.93
CA ASP A 205 -13.15 -17.67 -2.84
C ASP A 205 -12.50 -18.76 -1.98
N TYR A 206 -11.41 -19.36 -2.49
CA TYR A 206 -10.57 -20.33 -1.77
C TYR A 206 -9.60 -19.71 -0.76
N LEU A 207 -9.51 -18.39 -0.69
CA LEU A 207 -8.73 -17.67 0.32
C LEU A 207 -9.65 -17.14 1.42
N ARG A 208 -9.19 -17.29 2.65
CA ARG A 208 -9.87 -16.77 3.84
C ARG A 208 -8.98 -15.78 4.55
N ALA A 209 -9.55 -14.64 4.92
CA ALA A 209 -8.90 -13.65 5.76
C ALA A 209 -9.37 -13.88 7.21
N ILE A 210 -8.46 -14.33 8.07
CA ILE A 210 -8.76 -14.67 9.46
C ILE A 210 -8.10 -13.63 10.37
N PRO A 211 -8.84 -12.96 11.26
CA PRO A 211 -8.28 -11.99 12.19
C PRO A 211 -7.24 -12.61 13.12
N LEU A 212 -6.24 -11.79 13.48
CA LEU A 212 -5.28 -12.14 14.52
C LEU A 212 -5.83 -11.75 15.90
N GLU A 213 -5.51 -12.53 16.93
CA GLU A 213 -5.84 -12.22 18.33
C GLU A 213 -4.99 -11.06 18.84
N GLU A 214 -3.78 -10.89 18.26
CA GLU A 214 -2.86 -9.82 18.62
C GLU A 214 -3.33 -8.48 18.03
N GLU A 215 -4.00 -7.66 18.82
CA GLU A 215 -4.57 -6.37 18.41
C GLU A 215 -3.50 -5.32 18.08
N ASP A 216 -2.28 -5.47 18.59
CA ASP A 216 -1.16 -4.56 18.37
C ASP A 216 -0.47 -4.74 17.00
N ILE A 217 -0.83 -5.78 16.24
CA ILE A 217 -0.30 -6.04 14.91
C ILE A 217 -1.04 -5.19 13.87
N SER A 218 -0.38 -4.13 13.43
CA SER A 218 -0.91 -3.22 12.42
C SER A 218 0.20 -2.56 11.63
N PHE A 219 -0.08 -2.17 10.39
CA PHE A 219 0.80 -1.31 9.61
C PHE A 219 0.28 0.13 9.61
N PRO A 220 1.15 1.12 9.86
CA PRO A 220 0.80 2.52 9.67
C PRO A 220 0.73 2.82 8.17
N LEU A 221 -0.43 3.24 7.66
CA LEU A 221 -0.57 3.80 6.33
C LEU A 221 -0.35 5.31 6.40
N CYS A 222 0.54 5.79 5.56
CA CYS A 222 1.02 7.17 5.60
C CYS A 222 1.00 7.82 4.23
N PHE A 223 0.87 9.13 4.22
CA PHE A 223 1.22 9.98 3.10
C PHE A 223 2.66 10.46 3.26
N PHE A 224 3.49 10.22 2.25
CA PHE A 224 4.85 10.72 2.16
C PHE A 224 4.86 12.00 1.33
N PHE A 225 5.60 13.01 1.75
CA PHE A 225 5.65 14.32 1.11
C PHE A 225 6.97 15.03 1.40
N ARG A 226 7.22 16.14 0.69
CA ARG A 226 8.37 17.01 0.95
C ARG A 226 7.93 18.23 1.76
N THR A 227 8.64 18.52 2.84
CA THR A 227 8.35 19.67 3.72
C THR A 227 8.62 21.02 3.06
N ASP A 228 9.59 21.07 2.13
CA ASP A 228 9.93 22.27 1.37
C ASP A 228 8.95 22.58 0.22
N ARG A 229 7.95 21.69 -0.01
CA ARG A 229 6.89 21.83 -1.02
C ARG A 229 5.48 21.79 -0.43
N LEU A 230 5.34 22.06 0.86
CA LEU A 230 4.06 22.08 1.54
C LEU A 230 3.24 23.30 1.08
N SER A 231 2.31 23.08 0.14
CA SER A 231 1.40 24.09 -0.38
C SER A 231 0.15 24.24 0.50
N PRO A 232 -0.60 25.36 0.41
CA PRO A 232 -1.90 25.48 1.07
C PRO A 232 -2.90 24.40 0.65
N ALA A 233 -2.85 23.94 -0.60
CA ALA A 233 -3.70 22.85 -1.08
C ALA A 233 -3.34 21.53 -0.38
N LEU A 234 -2.03 21.25 -0.21
CA LEU A 234 -1.57 20.05 0.47
C LEU A 234 -1.92 20.06 1.96
N THR A 235 -1.82 21.24 2.60
CA THR A 235 -2.25 21.41 4.01
C THR A 235 -3.73 21.10 4.17
N ARG A 236 -4.59 21.65 3.31
CA ARG A 236 -6.04 21.35 3.32
C ARG A 236 -6.31 19.86 3.05
N PHE A 237 -5.61 19.25 2.10
CA PHE A 237 -5.75 17.81 1.86
C PHE A 237 -5.54 17.00 3.15
N PHE A 238 -4.50 17.30 3.91
CA PHE A 238 -4.23 16.61 5.16
C PHE A 238 -5.31 16.84 6.22
N GLU A 239 -5.83 18.06 6.35
CA GLU A 239 -6.91 18.39 7.29
C GLU A 239 -8.17 17.57 6.99
N TYR A 240 -8.56 17.50 5.72
CA TYR A 240 -9.72 16.69 5.29
C TYR A 240 -9.46 15.18 5.34
N ALA A 241 -8.25 14.73 5.07
CA ALA A 241 -7.90 13.32 5.22
C ALA A 241 -8.01 12.87 6.69
N GLU A 242 -7.59 13.71 7.65
CA GLU A 242 -7.79 13.44 9.09
C GLU A 242 -9.27 13.44 9.46
N GLN A 243 -10.04 14.41 8.98
CA GLN A 243 -11.48 14.45 9.21
C GLN A 243 -12.19 13.20 8.65
N PHE A 244 -11.81 12.77 7.45
CA PHE A 244 -12.33 11.54 6.83
C PHE A 244 -12.08 10.32 7.72
N VAL A 245 -10.87 10.17 8.27
CA VAL A 245 -10.52 9.04 9.15
C VAL A 245 -11.36 9.06 10.43
N LEU A 246 -11.54 10.23 11.05
CA LEU A 246 -12.38 10.36 12.26
C LEU A 246 -13.83 9.95 11.98
N LEU A 247 -14.42 10.46 10.90
CA LEU A 247 -15.80 10.11 10.51
C LEU A 247 -15.96 8.64 10.11
N SER A 248 -14.93 8.05 9.50
CA SER A 248 -14.93 6.63 9.09
C SER A 248 -14.71 5.72 10.29
N GLY A 249 -13.92 6.13 11.27
CA GLY A 249 -13.70 5.40 12.54
C GLY A 249 -14.99 5.28 13.37
N GLU A 250 -15.81 6.33 13.39
CA GLU A 250 -17.14 6.28 14.01
C GLU A 250 -18.10 5.31 13.28
N ARG A 251 -17.99 5.19 11.94
CA ARG A 251 -18.78 4.24 11.14
C ARG A 251 -18.24 2.80 11.18
N ALA A 252 -16.94 2.60 11.37
CA ALA A 252 -16.34 1.26 11.47
C ALA A 252 -16.75 0.54 12.78
N GLY A 253 -17.05 1.29 13.84
CA GLY A 253 -17.69 0.76 15.06
C GLY A 253 -19.07 0.13 14.77
N ASP A 254 -19.82 0.68 13.83
CA ASP A 254 -21.13 0.18 13.42
C ASP A 254 -21.07 -0.93 12.36
N LEU A 255 -20.03 -0.99 11.54
CA LEU A 255 -19.86 -1.99 10.47
C LEU A 255 -19.28 -3.33 10.96
N ALA A 256 -18.58 -3.33 12.10
CA ALA A 256 -18.06 -4.56 12.71
C ALA A 256 -19.17 -5.46 13.29
N THR A 257 -20.43 -4.98 13.35
CA THR A 257 -21.59 -5.71 13.86
C THR A 257 -22.59 -6.14 12.80
N ALA A 258 -22.36 -5.90 11.51
CA ALA A 258 -23.28 -6.32 10.45
C ALA A 258 -22.92 -7.74 9.96
N PRO A 259 -23.82 -8.74 10.14
CA PRO A 259 -23.60 -10.07 9.57
C PRO A 259 -23.64 -9.98 8.05
N SER A 260 -22.68 -10.63 7.40
CA SER A 260 -22.63 -10.83 5.95
C SER A 260 -23.92 -11.49 5.44
N SER A 261 -24.88 -10.68 5.04
CA SER A 261 -26.10 -11.12 4.37
C SER A 261 -26.02 -10.82 2.88
N ALA A 262 -25.17 -11.55 2.17
CA ALA A 262 -25.21 -11.58 0.70
C ALA A 262 -24.79 -12.96 0.21
N ASN A 263 -25.66 -13.96 0.47
CA ASN A 263 -25.71 -15.13 -0.39
C ASN A 263 -27.05 -15.88 -0.18
N ARG A 264 -28.11 -15.38 -0.82
CA ARG A 264 -29.34 -16.13 -1.16
C ARG A 264 -30.03 -15.42 -2.32
N ALA A 265 -29.74 -15.82 -3.52
CA ALA A 265 -30.67 -16.02 -4.63
C ALA A 265 -29.88 -16.54 -5.83
#